data_660e489528dd5df80eb13663b063db86
#
_entry.id   660e489528dd5df80eb13663b063db86
#
_cell.length_a   1.000
_cell.length_b   1.000
_cell.length_c   1.000
_cell.angle_alpha   90.00
_cell.angle_beta   90.00
_cell.angle_gamma   90.00
#
_symmetry.space_group_name_H-M   'P 1'
#
loop_
_entity.id
_entity.type
_entity.pdbx_description
1 polymer ?
#
loop_
_entity_poly.entity_id
_entity_poly.type
_entity_poly.pdbx_seq_one_letter_code
_entity_poly.pdbx_strand_id
1 'polypeptide(L)'
;MKAVAVFPRKPGSVHLADLPKPSLSEVPGGRGVLIRVLRCGVDGTDKEINAGEYGAAPPGFEFLVLGHENFGQVEAVGENVSEVAPGDYVVATVRRPGMSLYDAIGTSDMTTDDSYFEHGINLLHGFLTEYSVDDADFVVKVPKGVKDVAVLLEPLTVAEKGIAQAYEIQRRLRVWRPRRAAVMGAGTIGLLATLVLRLRGMAVTTFGLTPRPYLNSDLLEQLGARYVSTKETPLLEEAEKSGPYDVIFEATGFSPVVFESMQALEKNGVLVLSSVTGGNREVTVPADRINLEFVLGNKVMVGTVNANREYFEMGVKDMAQAESEYPGWLSKLLTHPVRGLENYRQLFECLNGGGGAIKVFCEIAAS
;
A
#
# COMPACT_ATOMS: atom_id res chain seq x y z
N MET A 1 -9.97 -22.20 13.72
CA MET A 1 -9.89 -21.63 12.37
C MET A 1 -8.46 -21.71 11.84
N LYS A 2 -8.31 -21.85 10.53
CA LYS A 2 -6.98 -21.87 9.88
C LYS A 2 -6.39 -20.47 9.74
N ALA A 3 -5.07 -20.39 9.81
CA ALA A 3 -4.29 -19.17 9.53
C ALA A 3 -2.95 -19.52 8.91
N VAL A 4 -2.34 -18.59 8.17
CA VAL A 4 -0.98 -18.70 7.66
C VAL A 4 -0.06 -17.84 8.53
N ALA A 5 0.93 -18.45 9.15
CA ALA A 5 1.80 -17.82 10.12
C ALA A 5 3.28 -18.07 9.86
N VAL A 6 4.13 -17.26 10.48
CA VAL A 6 5.58 -17.43 10.54
C VAL A 6 6.06 -17.37 11.97
N PHE A 7 7.24 -17.94 12.24
CA PHE A 7 8.01 -17.61 13.43
C PHE A 7 8.90 -16.40 13.09
N PRO A 8 8.64 -15.20 13.63
CA PRO A 8 9.43 -14.01 13.29
C PRO A 8 10.93 -14.23 13.49
N ARG A 9 11.73 -13.62 12.60
CA ARG A 9 13.21 -13.77 12.58
C ARG A 9 13.71 -15.18 12.23
N LYS A 10 12.84 -16.14 11.88
CA LYS A 10 13.21 -17.47 11.41
C LYS A 10 12.91 -17.61 9.93
N PRO A 11 13.92 -17.57 9.06
CA PRO A 11 13.72 -17.63 7.61
C PRO A 11 12.99 -18.91 7.16
N GLY A 12 12.06 -18.75 6.21
CA GLY A 12 11.33 -19.85 5.59
C GLY A 12 10.39 -20.59 6.54
N SER A 13 9.94 -19.95 7.60
CA SER A 13 9.13 -20.58 8.65
C SER A 13 7.62 -20.51 8.40
N VAL A 14 7.19 -20.07 7.21
CA VAL A 14 5.76 -20.01 6.87
C VAL A 14 5.10 -21.38 7.01
N HIS A 15 3.99 -21.43 7.74
CA HIS A 15 3.24 -22.65 8.05
C HIS A 15 1.75 -22.37 8.26
N LEU A 16 0.95 -23.43 8.19
CA LEU A 16 -0.45 -23.39 8.58
C LEU A 16 -0.56 -23.51 10.10
N ALA A 17 -1.29 -22.62 10.72
CA ALA A 17 -1.59 -22.62 12.16
C ALA A 17 -3.10 -22.78 12.38
N ASP A 18 -3.47 -23.35 13.54
CA ASP A 18 -4.83 -23.42 14.01
C ASP A 18 -5.03 -22.46 15.19
N LEU A 19 -6.01 -21.59 15.10
CA LEU A 19 -6.39 -20.60 16.11
C LEU A 19 -7.86 -20.76 16.51
N PRO A 20 -8.26 -20.36 17.72
CA PRO A 20 -9.67 -20.19 18.03
C PRO A 20 -10.29 -19.14 17.12
N LYS A 21 -11.60 -19.28 16.82
CA LYS A 21 -12.34 -18.21 16.15
C LYS A 21 -12.46 -17.03 17.10
N PRO A 22 -12.11 -15.79 16.69
CA PRO A 22 -12.21 -14.63 17.57
C PRO A 22 -13.67 -14.31 17.89
N SER A 23 -13.88 -13.62 19.00
CA SER A 23 -15.21 -13.21 19.47
C SER A 23 -15.32 -11.70 19.59
N LEU A 24 -16.55 -11.17 19.52
CA LEU A 24 -16.81 -9.73 19.68
C LEU A 24 -16.32 -9.18 21.02
N SER A 25 -16.27 -10.03 22.06
CA SER A 25 -15.84 -9.64 23.41
C SER A 25 -14.35 -9.35 23.55
N GLU A 26 -13.55 -9.70 22.55
CA GLU A 26 -12.12 -9.35 22.50
C GLU A 26 -11.92 -7.84 22.27
N VAL A 27 -12.92 -7.15 21.72
CA VAL A 27 -12.92 -5.70 21.53
C VAL A 27 -13.77 -5.05 22.65
N PRO A 28 -13.17 -4.17 23.46
CA PRO A 28 -13.88 -3.55 24.57
C PRO A 28 -15.01 -2.63 24.12
N GLY A 29 -15.90 -2.30 25.04
CA GLY A 29 -16.95 -1.31 24.83
C GLY A 29 -18.07 -1.72 23.88
N GLY A 30 -18.18 -3.01 23.52
CA GLY A 30 -19.21 -3.48 22.57
C GLY A 30 -19.01 -2.99 21.14
N ARG A 31 -17.78 -2.58 20.78
CA ARG A 31 -17.45 -2.02 19.46
C ARG A 31 -16.87 -3.05 18.48
N GLY A 32 -16.83 -4.33 18.86
CA GLY A 32 -16.27 -5.39 18.04
C GLY A 32 -17.03 -5.59 16.72
N VAL A 33 -16.30 -5.77 15.64
CA VAL A 33 -16.79 -6.20 14.33
C VAL A 33 -16.12 -7.52 14.00
N LEU A 34 -16.88 -8.60 13.95
CA LEU A 34 -16.40 -9.91 13.52
C LEU A 34 -16.49 -9.99 12.00
N ILE A 35 -15.35 -10.19 11.36
CA ILE A 35 -15.20 -10.20 9.93
C ILE A 35 -14.85 -11.62 9.46
N ARG A 36 -15.62 -12.16 8.54
CA ARG A 36 -15.24 -13.32 7.75
C ARG A 36 -14.32 -12.83 6.62
N VAL A 37 -13.07 -13.26 6.63
CA VAL A 37 -12.11 -12.84 5.60
C VAL A 37 -12.41 -13.57 4.30
N LEU A 38 -12.56 -12.83 3.22
CA LEU A 38 -12.84 -13.35 1.89
C LEU A 38 -11.59 -13.44 1.06
N ARG A 39 -10.76 -12.39 1.09
CA ARG A 39 -9.49 -12.31 0.38
C ARG A 39 -8.45 -11.60 1.24
N CYS A 40 -7.20 -12.02 1.08
CA CYS A 40 -6.06 -11.31 1.66
C CYS A 40 -4.92 -11.28 0.64
N GLY A 41 -4.45 -10.08 0.31
CA GLY A 41 -3.27 -9.88 -0.53
C GLY A 41 -1.98 -10.14 0.23
N VAL A 42 -0.92 -10.41 -0.52
CA VAL A 42 0.45 -10.51 0.00
C VAL A 42 1.38 -9.68 -0.88
N ASP A 43 2.45 -9.19 -0.27
CA ASP A 43 3.42 -8.31 -0.93
C ASP A 43 4.86 -8.51 -0.47
N GLY A 44 5.74 -7.53 -0.76
CA GLY A 44 7.14 -7.53 -0.34
C GLY A 44 7.33 -7.65 1.17
N THR A 45 6.44 -7.05 1.96
CA THR A 45 6.46 -7.09 3.43
C THR A 45 6.33 -8.53 3.95
N ASP A 46 5.36 -9.29 3.45
CA ASP A 46 5.16 -10.70 3.84
C ASP A 46 6.38 -11.56 3.44
N LYS A 47 6.97 -11.28 2.27
CA LYS A 47 8.18 -11.94 1.79
C LYS A 47 9.37 -11.67 2.71
N GLU A 48 9.62 -10.42 3.10
CA GLU A 48 10.73 -10.01 3.95
C GLU A 48 10.55 -10.55 5.38
N ILE A 49 9.34 -10.57 5.92
CA ILE A 49 9.04 -11.19 7.22
C ILE A 49 9.31 -12.69 7.18
N ASN A 50 8.89 -13.38 6.09
CA ASN A 50 9.20 -14.81 5.93
C ASN A 50 10.70 -15.06 5.67
N ALA A 51 11.45 -14.08 5.15
CA ALA A 51 12.90 -14.13 5.07
C ALA A 51 13.60 -13.91 6.43
N GLY A 52 12.84 -13.53 7.47
CA GLY A 52 13.34 -13.29 8.82
C GLY A 52 13.99 -11.93 9.02
N GLU A 53 13.75 -10.98 8.13
CA GLU A 53 14.39 -9.66 8.16
C GLU A 53 13.81 -8.78 9.27
N TYR A 54 12.49 -8.81 9.48
CA TYR A 54 11.78 -8.10 10.55
C TYR A 54 10.48 -8.82 10.97
N GLY A 55 9.62 -8.12 11.70
CA GLY A 55 8.37 -8.64 12.24
C GLY A 55 8.48 -9.08 13.69
N ALA A 56 7.37 -9.04 14.42
CA ALA A 56 7.28 -9.51 15.81
C ALA A 56 5.92 -10.17 16.08
N ALA A 57 5.95 -11.27 16.85
CA ALA A 57 4.73 -11.93 17.30
C ALA A 57 3.99 -11.08 18.35
N PRO A 58 2.65 -11.17 18.42
CA PRO A 58 1.88 -10.57 19.50
C PRO A 58 2.27 -11.12 20.87
N PRO A 59 2.08 -10.37 21.97
CA PRO A 59 2.34 -10.87 23.32
C PRO A 59 1.61 -12.19 23.58
N GLY A 60 2.31 -13.16 24.12
CA GLY A 60 1.78 -14.51 24.44
C GLY A 60 1.82 -15.50 23.27
N PHE A 61 2.30 -15.11 22.10
CA PHE A 61 2.49 -15.98 20.94
C PHE A 61 3.95 -16.06 20.52
N GLU A 62 4.34 -17.21 19.98
CA GLU A 62 5.66 -17.40 19.35
C GLU A 62 5.63 -17.16 17.84
N PHE A 63 4.44 -17.05 17.25
CA PHE A 63 4.22 -16.87 15.82
C PHE A 63 3.41 -15.63 15.52
N LEU A 64 3.55 -15.14 14.30
CA LEU A 64 2.79 -14.04 13.71
C LEU A 64 1.94 -14.57 12.56
N VAL A 65 0.62 -14.36 12.58
CA VAL A 65 -0.21 -14.56 11.38
C VAL A 65 0.10 -13.42 10.41
N LEU A 66 0.37 -13.76 9.15
CA LEU A 66 0.73 -12.81 8.10
C LEU A 66 -0.49 -12.16 7.42
N GLY A 67 -0.22 -11.26 6.47
CA GLY A 67 -1.20 -10.61 5.62
C GLY A 67 -1.79 -9.35 6.25
N HIS A 68 -1.68 -8.24 5.55
CA HIS A 68 -2.20 -6.94 5.98
C HIS A 68 -3.17 -6.32 4.97
N GLU A 69 -3.28 -6.87 3.76
CA GLU A 69 -4.18 -6.43 2.70
C GLU A 69 -5.47 -7.24 2.70
N ASN A 70 -6.39 -6.93 3.61
CA ASN A 70 -7.59 -7.72 3.81
C ASN A 70 -8.79 -7.20 3.01
N PHE A 71 -9.73 -8.11 2.77
CA PHE A 71 -11.08 -7.83 2.33
C PHE A 71 -12.01 -8.91 2.92
N GLY A 72 -13.10 -8.49 3.53
CA GLY A 72 -14.00 -9.42 4.19
C GLY A 72 -15.46 -8.96 4.20
N GLN A 73 -16.28 -9.77 4.85
CA GLN A 73 -17.70 -9.50 5.08
C GLN A 73 -17.99 -9.55 6.57
N VAL A 74 -18.74 -8.58 7.06
CA VAL A 74 -19.18 -8.54 8.46
C VAL A 74 -20.10 -9.72 8.75
N GLU A 75 -19.73 -10.55 9.74
CA GLU A 75 -20.54 -11.66 10.21
C GLU A 75 -21.42 -11.23 11.39
N ALA A 76 -20.85 -10.49 12.33
CA ALA A 76 -21.55 -9.99 13.51
C ALA A 76 -20.93 -8.68 13.99
N VAL A 77 -21.69 -7.90 14.72
CA VAL A 77 -21.26 -6.63 15.33
C VAL A 77 -21.65 -6.57 16.80
N GLY A 78 -20.88 -5.85 17.59
CA GLY A 78 -21.18 -5.53 18.98
C GLY A 78 -22.34 -4.55 19.12
N GLU A 79 -22.86 -4.42 20.32
CA GLU A 79 -24.07 -3.61 20.63
C GLU A 79 -23.90 -2.11 20.38
N ASN A 80 -22.66 -1.61 20.39
CA ASN A 80 -22.31 -0.20 20.21
C ASN A 80 -21.70 0.08 18.84
N VAL A 81 -21.93 -0.77 17.83
CA VAL A 81 -21.50 -0.57 16.42
C VAL A 81 -22.69 -0.13 15.59
N SER A 82 -22.55 1.01 14.94
CA SER A 82 -23.57 1.57 14.03
C SER A 82 -23.02 1.82 12.61
N GLU A 83 -21.72 1.78 12.44
CA GLU A 83 -20.99 2.14 11.21
C GLU A 83 -21.13 1.07 10.12
N VAL A 84 -21.25 -0.19 10.54
CA VAL A 84 -21.37 -1.36 9.67
C VAL A 84 -22.41 -2.34 10.25
N ALA A 85 -22.94 -3.20 9.39
CA ALA A 85 -23.93 -4.22 9.76
C ALA A 85 -23.54 -5.60 9.17
N PRO A 86 -24.05 -6.71 9.72
CA PRO A 86 -23.86 -8.03 9.14
C PRO A 86 -24.24 -8.07 7.66
N GLY A 87 -23.35 -8.64 6.84
CA GLY A 87 -23.48 -8.69 5.40
C GLY A 87 -22.79 -7.53 4.65
N ASP A 88 -22.36 -6.47 5.32
CA ASP A 88 -21.55 -5.41 4.69
C ASP A 88 -20.17 -5.93 4.31
N TYR A 89 -19.66 -5.48 3.16
CA TYR A 89 -18.28 -5.70 2.76
C TYR A 89 -17.37 -4.65 3.39
N VAL A 90 -16.21 -5.07 3.87
CA VAL A 90 -15.30 -4.22 4.63
C VAL A 90 -13.84 -4.54 4.39
N VAL A 91 -13.01 -3.54 4.67
CA VAL A 91 -11.55 -3.65 4.83
C VAL A 91 -11.19 -3.09 6.20
N ALA A 92 -10.37 -3.78 6.97
CA ALA A 92 -9.79 -3.25 8.20
C ALA A 92 -8.47 -2.53 7.88
N THR A 93 -8.22 -1.41 8.55
CA THR A 93 -6.94 -0.70 8.46
C THR A 93 -5.81 -1.54 9.08
N VAL A 94 -4.55 -1.17 8.85
CA VAL A 94 -3.41 -2.00 9.27
C VAL A 94 -2.87 -1.62 10.64
N ARG A 95 -2.64 -0.32 10.88
CA ARG A 95 -2.03 0.17 12.11
C ARG A 95 -3.05 0.40 13.22
N ARG A 96 -2.63 0.14 14.47
CA ARG A 96 -3.41 0.43 15.67
C ARG A 96 -2.69 1.46 16.54
N PRO A 97 -3.45 2.28 17.28
CA PRO A 97 -2.86 3.31 18.14
C PRO A 97 -1.88 2.73 19.17
N GLY A 98 -0.77 3.43 19.37
CA GLY A 98 0.16 3.28 20.46
C GLY A 98 -0.12 4.29 21.57
N MET A 99 0.93 4.95 22.08
CA MET A 99 0.85 5.89 23.20
C MET A 99 1.32 7.32 22.86
N SER A 100 1.76 7.56 21.62
CA SER A 100 2.23 8.88 21.21
C SER A 100 1.09 9.90 21.16
N LEU A 101 1.43 11.18 21.12
CA LEU A 101 0.45 12.25 20.91
C LEU A 101 -0.35 12.04 19.62
N TYR A 102 0.31 11.54 18.58
CA TYR A 102 -0.31 11.29 17.27
C TYR A 102 -1.33 10.17 17.32
N ASP A 103 -1.08 9.14 18.13
CA ASP A 103 -2.04 8.08 18.39
C ASP A 103 -3.27 8.61 19.14
N ALA A 104 -3.04 9.45 20.16
CA ALA A 104 -4.11 10.04 20.98
C ALA A 104 -5.05 10.97 20.18
N ILE A 105 -4.56 11.60 19.11
CA ILE A 105 -5.37 12.47 18.23
C ILE A 105 -5.88 11.77 16.97
N GLY A 106 -5.69 10.44 16.87
CA GLY A 106 -6.24 9.63 15.77
C GLY A 106 -5.40 9.64 14.49
N THR A 107 -4.14 10.03 14.55
CA THR A 107 -3.18 9.99 13.42
C THR A 107 -2.09 8.95 13.66
N SER A 108 -2.49 7.71 13.93
CA SER A 108 -1.57 6.62 14.31
C SER A 108 -0.56 6.25 13.23
N ASP A 109 -0.83 6.57 11.99
CA ASP A 109 0.10 6.47 10.87
C ASP A 109 1.28 7.44 10.95
N MET A 110 1.21 8.41 11.88
CA MET A 110 2.28 9.36 12.22
C MET A 110 2.87 9.11 13.61
N THR A 111 2.63 7.94 14.21
CA THR A 111 3.16 7.62 15.54
C THR A 111 4.67 7.85 15.64
N THR A 112 5.10 8.33 16.80
CA THR A 112 6.53 8.51 17.14
C THR A 112 7.00 7.48 18.17
N ASP A 113 6.17 6.48 18.45
CA ASP A 113 6.56 5.39 19.33
C ASP A 113 7.56 4.46 18.61
N ASP A 114 8.60 4.02 19.30
CA ASP A 114 9.52 3.01 18.80
C ASP A 114 8.84 1.64 18.62
N SER A 115 7.82 1.37 19.43
CA SER A 115 7.00 0.17 19.35
C SER A 115 5.64 0.53 18.74
N TYR A 116 5.33 -0.03 17.59
CA TYR A 116 4.09 0.20 16.85
C TYR A 116 3.35 -1.12 16.63
N PHE A 117 2.05 -1.02 16.41
CA PHE A 117 1.14 -2.17 16.27
C PHE A 117 0.58 -2.21 14.84
N GLU A 118 0.93 -3.26 14.08
CA GLU A 118 0.47 -3.45 12.69
C GLU A 118 0.05 -4.88 12.44
N HIS A 119 -1.17 -5.05 11.96
CA HIS A 119 -1.69 -6.36 11.61
C HIS A 119 -0.82 -7.06 10.55
N GLY A 120 -0.42 -8.30 10.83
CA GLY A 120 0.37 -9.11 9.93
C GLY A 120 1.85 -8.72 9.83
N ILE A 121 2.28 -7.68 10.54
CA ILE A 121 3.62 -7.12 10.45
C ILE A 121 4.31 -7.08 11.82
N ASN A 122 3.70 -6.40 12.78
CA ASN A 122 4.36 -6.16 14.07
C ASN A 122 3.38 -6.17 15.23
N LEU A 123 3.57 -7.10 16.16
CA LEU A 123 2.85 -7.25 17.45
C LEU A 123 1.34 -7.47 17.33
N LEU A 124 0.76 -7.61 16.13
CA LEU A 124 -0.64 -7.96 15.89
C LEU A 124 -0.74 -9.02 14.80
N HIS A 125 -1.57 -10.05 15.04
CA HIS A 125 -1.88 -11.04 14.02
C HIS A 125 -2.54 -10.40 12.80
N GLY A 126 -2.18 -10.87 11.61
CA GLY A 126 -2.70 -10.42 10.33
C GLY A 126 -3.97 -11.12 9.89
N PHE A 127 -4.29 -10.94 8.61
CA PHE A 127 -5.55 -11.31 8.00
C PHE A 127 -5.48 -12.52 7.05
N LEU A 128 -4.34 -13.21 6.93
CA LEU A 128 -4.29 -14.53 6.28
C LEU A 128 -4.89 -15.60 7.20
N THR A 129 -6.17 -15.45 7.49
CA THR A 129 -6.98 -16.27 8.41
C THR A 129 -8.43 -16.28 7.97
N GLU A 130 -9.23 -17.24 8.46
CA GLU A 130 -10.66 -17.35 8.10
C GLU A 130 -11.51 -16.22 8.71
N TYR A 131 -11.16 -15.74 9.90
CA TYR A 131 -11.90 -14.70 10.63
C TYR A 131 -10.94 -13.76 11.33
N SER A 132 -11.36 -12.50 11.44
CA SER A 132 -10.74 -11.49 12.30
C SER A 132 -11.80 -10.73 13.08
N VAL A 133 -11.41 -10.12 14.19
CA VAL A 133 -12.24 -9.18 14.94
C VAL A 133 -11.47 -7.87 15.13
N ASP A 134 -12.18 -6.76 14.99
CA ASP A 134 -11.57 -5.44 15.14
C ASP A 134 -12.57 -4.42 15.71
N ASP A 135 -12.07 -3.29 16.18
CA ASP A 135 -12.92 -2.17 16.55
C ASP A 135 -13.49 -1.49 15.29
N ALA A 136 -14.76 -1.11 15.35
CA ALA A 136 -15.45 -0.44 14.25
C ALA A 136 -14.74 0.83 13.76
N ASP A 137 -13.95 1.50 14.61
CA ASP A 137 -13.15 2.67 14.23
C ASP A 137 -12.08 2.35 13.18
N PHE A 138 -11.66 1.09 13.07
CA PHE A 138 -10.65 0.64 12.12
C PHE A 138 -11.24 -0.15 10.94
N VAL A 139 -12.56 -0.24 10.84
CA VAL A 139 -13.25 -0.99 9.78
C VAL A 139 -13.90 -0.03 8.80
N VAL A 140 -13.53 -0.12 7.53
CA VAL A 140 -14.00 0.75 6.45
C VAL A 140 -14.94 -0.03 5.53
N LYS A 141 -16.14 0.50 5.32
CA LYS A 141 -17.15 -0.11 4.46
C LYS A 141 -16.78 0.03 2.99
N VAL A 142 -16.91 -1.08 2.25
CA VAL A 142 -16.66 -1.15 0.80
C VAL A 142 -17.98 -1.28 0.05
N PRO A 143 -18.28 -0.40 -0.91
CA PRO A 143 -19.47 -0.52 -1.76
C PRO A 143 -19.46 -1.82 -2.58
N LYS A 144 -20.64 -2.41 -2.78
CA LYS A 144 -20.80 -3.65 -3.56
C LYS A 144 -20.22 -3.56 -4.99
N GLY A 145 -20.25 -2.36 -5.60
CA GLY A 145 -19.74 -2.13 -6.95
C GLY A 145 -18.24 -2.33 -7.12
N VAL A 146 -17.46 -2.25 -6.03
CA VAL A 146 -15.99 -2.40 -6.06
C VAL A 146 -15.51 -3.60 -5.22
N LYS A 147 -16.43 -4.43 -4.71
CA LYS A 147 -16.08 -5.57 -3.84
C LYS A 147 -15.08 -6.53 -4.46
N ASP A 148 -15.15 -6.76 -5.76
CA ASP A 148 -14.32 -7.76 -6.45
C ASP A 148 -12.86 -7.33 -6.60
N VAL A 149 -12.58 -6.04 -6.41
CA VAL A 149 -11.24 -5.44 -6.45
C VAL A 149 -10.76 -4.90 -5.10
N ALA A 150 -11.58 -5.04 -4.04
CA ALA A 150 -11.36 -4.42 -2.75
C ALA A 150 -10.09 -4.88 -2.00
N VAL A 151 -9.52 -6.02 -2.34
CA VAL A 151 -8.21 -6.47 -1.83
C VAL A 151 -7.07 -5.52 -2.28
N LEU A 152 -7.31 -4.64 -3.26
CA LEU A 152 -6.38 -3.60 -3.68
C LEU A 152 -6.49 -2.31 -2.84
N LEU A 153 -7.46 -2.23 -1.91
CA LEU A 153 -7.71 -0.99 -1.17
C LEU A 153 -6.52 -0.65 -0.27
N GLU A 154 -6.00 -1.62 0.47
CA GLU A 154 -4.84 -1.37 1.33
C GLU A 154 -3.64 -0.84 0.53
N PRO A 155 -3.11 -1.53 -0.51
CA PRO A 155 -1.97 -1.00 -1.27
C PRO A 155 -2.30 0.32 -2.01
N LEU A 156 -3.56 0.60 -2.35
CA LEU A 156 -3.97 1.88 -2.90
C LEU A 156 -3.79 3.01 -1.87
N THR A 157 -4.01 2.75 -0.59
CA THR A 157 -3.86 3.76 0.46
C THR A 157 -2.44 4.30 0.60
N VAL A 158 -1.43 3.54 0.21
CA VAL A 158 -0.04 4.00 0.16
C VAL A 158 0.09 5.16 -0.83
N ALA A 159 -0.53 5.02 -2.01
CA ALA A 159 -0.57 6.09 -3.01
C ALA A 159 -1.43 7.27 -2.55
N GLU A 160 -2.61 6.99 -1.98
CA GLU A 160 -3.52 8.03 -1.46
C GLU A 160 -2.83 8.91 -0.42
N LYS A 161 -2.22 8.31 0.59
CA LYS A 161 -1.50 9.04 1.63
C LYS A 161 -0.38 9.88 1.04
N GLY A 162 0.50 9.28 0.24
CA GLY A 162 1.65 9.98 -0.32
C GLY A 162 1.25 11.19 -1.16
N ILE A 163 0.23 11.05 -2.00
CA ILE A 163 -0.29 12.12 -2.85
C ILE A 163 -1.03 13.17 -2.00
N ALA A 164 -1.86 12.76 -1.04
CA ALA A 164 -2.53 13.68 -0.13
C ALA A 164 -1.54 14.51 0.68
N GLN A 165 -0.48 13.90 1.22
CA GLN A 165 0.59 14.59 1.93
C GLN A 165 1.30 15.62 1.04
N ALA A 166 1.52 15.32 -0.24
CA ALA A 166 2.09 16.28 -1.17
C ALA A 166 1.20 17.54 -1.32
N TYR A 167 -0.13 17.35 -1.45
CA TYR A 167 -1.07 18.47 -1.50
C TYR A 167 -1.11 19.24 -0.18
N GLU A 168 -1.14 18.54 0.96
CA GLU A 168 -1.19 19.17 2.28
C GLU A 168 0.06 20.03 2.55
N ILE A 169 1.24 19.53 2.24
CA ILE A 169 2.49 20.29 2.38
C ILE A 169 2.48 21.53 1.47
N GLN A 170 1.96 21.41 0.26
CA GLN A 170 1.93 22.50 -0.71
C GLN A 170 0.82 23.52 -0.47
N ARG A 171 -0.06 23.32 0.51
CA ARG A 171 -0.97 24.38 1.00
C ARG A 171 -0.23 25.65 1.41
N ARG A 172 1.06 25.55 1.79
CA ARG A 172 1.94 26.70 2.04
C ARG A 172 2.02 27.69 0.86
N LEU A 173 1.80 27.22 -0.37
CA LEU A 173 1.79 28.06 -1.58
C LEU A 173 0.45 28.76 -1.81
N ARG A 174 -0.57 28.48 -0.95
CA ARG A 174 -1.97 28.90 -1.08
C ARG A 174 -2.67 28.35 -2.32
N VAL A 175 -2.01 28.33 -3.47
CA VAL A 175 -2.48 27.72 -4.72
C VAL A 175 -1.35 26.89 -5.31
N TRP A 176 -1.58 25.60 -5.42
CA TRP A 176 -0.71 24.66 -6.11
C TRP A 176 -1.52 23.84 -7.11
N ARG A 177 -1.09 23.84 -8.35
CA ARG A 177 -1.77 23.14 -9.44
C ARG A 177 -0.78 22.28 -10.21
N PRO A 178 -0.40 21.12 -9.67
CA PRO A 178 0.50 20.20 -10.34
C PRO A 178 -0.16 19.68 -11.62
N ARG A 179 0.61 19.59 -12.69
CA ARG A 179 0.14 19.14 -14.00
C ARG A 179 0.85 17.89 -14.47
N ARG A 180 2.09 17.70 -14.05
CA ARG A 180 2.96 16.64 -14.51
C ARG A 180 3.47 15.83 -13.33
N ALA A 181 3.32 14.51 -13.44
CA ALA A 181 3.85 13.62 -12.43
C ALA A 181 4.74 12.54 -13.07
N ALA A 182 5.76 12.13 -12.31
CA ALA A 182 6.50 10.92 -12.58
C ALA A 182 6.21 9.88 -11.49
N VAL A 183 6.08 8.63 -11.88
CA VAL A 183 6.02 7.50 -10.95
C VAL A 183 7.23 6.62 -11.21
N MET A 184 8.07 6.44 -10.21
CA MET A 184 9.25 5.59 -10.28
C MET A 184 8.89 4.20 -9.79
N GLY A 185 8.87 3.25 -10.72
CA GLY A 185 8.41 1.88 -10.49
C GLY A 185 7.05 1.59 -11.14
N ALA A 186 6.97 0.47 -11.85
CA ALA A 186 5.76 0.02 -12.54
C ALA A 186 5.20 -1.28 -11.92
N GLY A 187 5.45 -1.52 -10.63
CA GLY A 187 4.82 -2.59 -9.84
C GLY A 187 3.42 -2.20 -9.35
N THR A 188 2.86 -2.98 -8.42
CA THR A 188 1.51 -2.74 -7.88
C THR A 188 1.31 -1.32 -7.38
N ILE A 189 2.20 -0.84 -6.49
CA ILE A 189 2.12 0.52 -5.93
C ILE A 189 2.27 1.57 -7.03
N GLY A 190 3.21 1.40 -7.97
CA GLY A 190 3.40 2.34 -9.06
C GLY A 190 2.21 2.42 -10.02
N LEU A 191 1.55 1.29 -10.32
CA LEU A 191 0.31 1.25 -11.10
C LEU A 191 -0.83 1.99 -10.39
N LEU A 192 -1.00 1.73 -9.09
CA LEU A 192 -2.03 2.39 -8.27
C LEU A 192 -1.73 3.89 -8.09
N ALA A 193 -0.48 4.29 -7.85
CA ALA A 193 -0.08 5.70 -7.80
C ALA A 193 -0.34 6.42 -9.13
N THR A 194 -0.06 5.74 -10.26
CA THR A 194 -0.38 6.28 -11.59
C THR A 194 -1.88 6.49 -11.75
N LEU A 195 -2.71 5.53 -11.34
CA LEU A 195 -4.17 5.67 -11.35
C LEU A 195 -4.60 6.90 -10.55
N VAL A 196 -4.20 7.02 -9.29
CA VAL A 196 -4.58 8.15 -8.42
C VAL A 196 -4.17 9.49 -9.03
N LEU A 197 -2.94 9.61 -9.54
CA LEU A 197 -2.46 10.84 -10.17
C LEU A 197 -3.24 11.17 -11.47
N ARG A 198 -3.66 10.14 -12.24
CA ARG A 198 -4.53 10.30 -13.40
C ARG A 198 -5.93 10.79 -13.00
N LEU A 199 -6.53 10.22 -11.95
CA LEU A 199 -7.79 10.69 -11.38
C LEU A 199 -7.72 12.14 -10.86
N ARG A 200 -6.53 12.61 -10.45
CA ARG A 200 -6.28 14.03 -10.11
C ARG A 200 -6.03 14.91 -11.36
N GLY A 201 -6.14 14.35 -12.58
CA GLY A 201 -6.02 15.09 -13.85
C GLY A 201 -4.59 15.40 -14.29
N MET A 202 -3.57 14.76 -13.74
CA MET A 202 -2.18 14.98 -14.14
C MET A 202 -1.80 14.20 -15.39
N ALA A 203 -0.87 14.75 -16.17
CA ALA A 203 -0.13 14.00 -17.18
C ALA A 203 0.93 13.17 -16.45
N VAL A 204 0.83 11.85 -16.51
CA VAL A 204 1.70 10.93 -15.76
C VAL A 204 2.66 10.20 -16.69
N THR A 205 3.94 10.17 -16.32
CA THR A 205 4.96 9.29 -16.90
C THR A 205 5.39 8.30 -15.84
N THR A 206 5.20 6.99 -16.10
CA THR A 206 5.64 5.94 -15.20
C THR A 206 6.90 5.28 -15.75
N PHE A 207 7.90 5.16 -14.88
CA PHE A 207 9.21 4.61 -15.21
C PHE A 207 9.34 3.18 -14.67
N GLY A 208 9.92 2.31 -15.48
CA GLY A 208 10.24 0.94 -15.06
C GLY A 208 11.48 0.42 -15.74
N LEU A 209 11.92 -0.79 -15.39
CA LEU A 209 13.11 -1.42 -15.96
C LEU A 209 12.83 -2.20 -17.24
N THR A 210 11.63 -2.79 -17.35
CA THR A 210 11.29 -3.71 -18.44
C THR A 210 10.97 -2.92 -19.71
N PRO A 211 11.64 -3.16 -20.84
CA PRO A 211 11.21 -2.60 -22.12
C PRO A 211 9.79 -3.02 -22.47
N ARG A 212 9.04 -2.13 -23.12
CA ARG A 212 7.71 -2.46 -23.63
C ARG A 212 7.79 -3.22 -24.95
N PRO A 213 6.72 -4.01 -25.35
CA PRO A 213 5.46 -4.14 -24.65
C PRO A 213 5.49 -5.22 -23.55
N TYR A 214 4.78 -4.98 -22.45
CA TYR A 214 4.46 -5.98 -21.43
C TYR A 214 3.23 -5.53 -20.64
N LEU A 215 2.63 -6.43 -19.86
CA LEU A 215 1.33 -6.21 -19.23
C LEU A 215 1.23 -4.85 -18.49
N ASN A 216 2.24 -4.50 -17.68
CA ASN A 216 2.17 -3.28 -16.88
C ASN A 216 2.26 -2.02 -17.77
N SER A 217 3.07 -2.03 -18.85
CA SER A 217 3.12 -0.93 -19.81
C SER A 217 1.77 -0.72 -20.50
N ASP A 218 1.11 -1.81 -20.87
CA ASP A 218 -0.20 -1.77 -21.55
C ASP A 218 -1.29 -1.25 -20.60
N LEU A 219 -1.23 -1.63 -19.31
CA LEU A 219 -2.13 -1.13 -18.27
C LEU A 219 -1.95 0.38 -18.03
N LEU A 220 -0.73 0.87 -18.05
CA LEU A 220 -0.42 2.29 -17.92
C LEU A 220 -0.95 3.10 -19.11
N GLU A 221 -0.79 2.58 -20.32
CA GLU A 221 -1.33 3.22 -21.53
C GLU A 221 -2.86 3.27 -21.51
N GLN A 222 -3.55 2.26 -20.97
CA GLN A 222 -5.00 2.26 -20.78
C GLN A 222 -5.49 3.38 -19.84
N LEU A 223 -4.66 3.83 -18.88
CA LEU A 223 -4.93 5.00 -18.06
C LEU A 223 -4.63 6.33 -18.77
N GLY A 224 -4.14 6.29 -20.01
CA GLY A 224 -3.62 7.47 -20.69
C GLY A 224 -2.32 8.00 -20.07
N ALA A 225 -1.58 7.16 -19.33
CA ALA A 225 -0.26 7.46 -18.83
C ALA A 225 0.81 6.99 -19.81
N ARG A 226 1.97 7.65 -19.81
CA ARG A 226 3.11 7.25 -20.62
C ARG A 226 3.99 6.30 -19.83
N TYR A 227 4.41 5.21 -20.44
CA TYR A 227 5.44 4.33 -19.87
C TYR A 227 6.81 4.59 -20.52
N VAL A 228 7.87 4.63 -19.72
CA VAL A 228 9.27 4.77 -20.16
C VAL A 228 10.13 3.71 -19.47
N SER A 229 10.89 2.95 -20.27
CA SER A 229 11.92 2.07 -19.73
C SER A 229 13.18 2.87 -19.41
N THR A 230 13.62 2.84 -18.15
CA THR A 230 14.88 3.52 -17.75
C THR A 230 16.13 2.87 -18.35
N LYS A 231 16.03 1.68 -18.92
CA LYS A 231 17.10 1.06 -19.71
C LYS A 231 17.25 1.70 -21.10
N GLU A 232 16.17 2.29 -21.63
CA GLU A 232 16.13 2.94 -22.94
C GLU A 232 16.30 4.45 -22.84
N THR A 233 15.65 5.06 -21.84
CA THR A 233 15.70 6.50 -21.60
C THR A 233 15.78 6.75 -20.08
N PRO A 234 16.92 7.17 -19.56
CA PRO A 234 17.08 7.54 -18.15
C PRO A 234 16.13 8.67 -17.74
N LEU A 235 15.78 8.73 -16.45
CA LEU A 235 14.86 9.74 -15.90
C LEU A 235 15.27 11.17 -16.24
N LEU A 236 16.54 11.51 -16.06
CA LEU A 236 17.04 12.88 -16.29
C LEU A 236 16.97 13.24 -17.77
N GLU A 237 17.31 12.33 -18.68
CA GLU A 237 17.19 12.55 -20.12
C GLU A 237 15.72 12.77 -20.54
N GLU A 238 14.80 12.00 -19.97
CA GLU A 238 13.36 12.20 -20.23
C GLU A 238 12.88 13.56 -19.67
N ALA A 239 13.34 13.94 -18.47
CA ALA A 239 13.01 15.23 -17.87
C ALA A 239 13.58 16.42 -18.66
N GLU A 240 14.76 16.29 -19.28
CA GLU A 240 15.33 17.30 -20.18
C GLU A 240 14.49 17.46 -21.45
N LYS A 241 14.00 16.36 -22.03
CA LYS A 241 13.19 16.36 -23.26
C LYS A 241 11.77 16.86 -23.04
N SER A 242 11.15 16.41 -21.97
CA SER A 242 9.71 16.61 -21.72
C SER A 242 9.43 17.68 -20.66
N GLY A 243 10.44 18.16 -19.93
CA GLY A 243 10.37 19.06 -18.79
C GLY A 243 10.28 18.33 -17.44
N PRO A 244 10.60 19.04 -16.34
CA PRO A 244 10.58 18.48 -14.99
C PRO A 244 9.16 18.14 -14.50
N TYR A 245 9.05 17.50 -13.32
CA TYR A 245 7.80 16.99 -12.76
C TYR A 245 7.41 17.76 -11.50
N ASP A 246 6.12 18.10 -11.38
CA ASP A 246 5.55 18.75 -10.19
C ASP A 246 5.46 17.77 -9.01
N VAL A 247 5.17 16.50 -9.30
CA VAL A 247 5.12 15.40 -8.33
C VAL A 247 5.97 14.25 -8.86
N ILE A 248 6.82 13.71 -8.00
CA ILE A 248 7.49 12.43 -8.27
C ILE A 248 7.12 11.48 -7.14
N PHE A 249 6.55 10.33 -7.49
CA PHE A 249 6.18 9.28 -6.54
C PHE A 249 7.17 8.12 -6.68
N GLU A 250 7.98 7.87 -5.65
CA GLU A 250 8.99 6.83 -5.64
C GLU A 250 8.43 5.54 -5.04
N ALA A 251 8.40 4.47 -5.83
CA ALA A 251 7.87 3.15 -5.50
C ALA A 251 8.78 2.01 -5.98
N THR A 252 10.12 2.23 -6.00
CA THR A 252 11.07 1.22 -6.50
C THR A 252 11.82 0.48 -5.41
N GLY A 253 11.98 1.08 -4.23
CA GLY A 253 12.89 0.58 -3.20
C GLY A 253 14.38 0.64 -3.60
N PHE A 254 14.74 1.45 -4.61
CA PHE A 254 16.10 1.57 -5.11
C PHE A 254 16.67 2.96 -4.86
N SER A 255 17.40 3.14 -3.77
CA SER A 255 17.89 4.44 -3.27
C SER A 255 18.54 5.36 -4.32
N PRO A 256 19.31 4.90 -5.33
CA PRO A 256 19.86 5.79 -6.35
C PRO A 256 18.80 6.59 -7.11
N VAL A 257 17.61 6.02 -7.35
CA VAL A 257 16.50 6.69 -8.06
C VAL A 257 15.99 7.89 -7.28
N VAL A 258 16.06 7.88 -5.95
CA VAL A 258 15.66 9.01 -5.09
C VAL A 258 16.47 10.26 -5.45
N PHE A 259 17.79 10.13 -5.56
CA PHE A 259 18.69 11.25 -5.86
C PHE A 259 18.59 11.74 -7.31
N GLU A 260 18.30 10.85 -8.25
CA GLU A 260 17.96 11.24 -9.62
C GLU A 260 16.63 12.00 -9.65
N SER A 261 15.63 11.53 -8.90
CA SER A 261 14.31 12.17 -8.80
C SER A 261 14.39 13.59 -8.23
N MET A 262 15.30 13.84 -7.26
CA MET A 262 15.53 15.18 -6.74
C MET A 262 15.93 16.18 -7.84
N GLN A 263 16.69 15.74 -8.84
CA GLN A 263 17.16 16.58 -9.95
C GLN A 263 16.07 16.77 -11.03
N ALA A 264 15.17 15.78 -11.21
CA ALA A 264 14.06 15.85 -12.17
C ALA A 264 12.83 16.63 -11.64
N LEU A 265 12.87 17.07 -10.37
CA LEU A 265 11.75 17.74 -9.71
C LEU A 265 11.66 19.21 -10.14
N GLU A 266 10.45 19.68 -10.46
CA GLU A 266 10.16 21.09 -10.80
C GLU A 266 10.27 22.00 -9.57
N LYS A 267 10.34 23.29 -9.77
CA LYS A 267 10.20 24.29 -8.69
C LYS A 267 8.84 24.14 -8.02
N ASN A 268 8.82 24.26 -6.69
CA ASN A 268 7.66 23.95 -5.87
C ASN A 268 7.16 22.50 -6.01
N GLY A 269 7.95 21.61 -6.57
CA GLY A 269 7.61 20.20 -6.72
C GLY A 269 7.77 19.42 -5.41
N VAL A 270 7.12 18.26 -5.34
CA VAL A 270 7.17 17.33 -4.21
C VAL A 270 7.63 15.96 -4.68
N LEU A 271 8.69 15.46 -4.06
CA LEU A 271 9.14 14.06 -4.17
C LEU A 271 8.59 13.29 -2.97
N VAL A 272 7.74 12.31 -3.25
CA VAL A 272 7.17 11.39 -2.25
C VAL A 272 7.94 10.09 -2.26
N LEU A 273 8.47 9.69 -1.11
CA LEU A 273 9.14 8.42 -0.88
C LEU A 273 8.18 7.47 -0.18
N SER A 274 7.78 6.39 -0.86
CA SER A 274 6.85 5.40 -0.33
C SER A 274 7.46 4.01 -0.14
N SER A 275 8.68 3.81 -0.61
CA SER A 275 9.35 2.52 -0.54
C SER A 275 10.24 2.41 0.69
N VAL A 276 10.11 1.31 1.44
CA VAL A 276 11.07 0.94 2.47
C VAL A 276 12.28 0.29 1.80
N THR A 277 13.48 0.81 2.09
CA THR A 277 14.73 0.29 1.55
C THR A 277 15.65 -0.08 2.68
N GLY A 278 15.97 -1.37 2.78
CA GLY A 278 16.98 -1.88 3.71
C GLY A 278 18.41 -1.84 3.11
N GLY A 279 19.39 -2.14 3.96
CA GLY A 279 20.79 -2.29 3.56
C GLY A 279 21.66 -1.06 3.85
N ASN A 280 22.87 -1.07 3.29
CA ASN A 280 23.93 -0.08 3.57
C ASN A 280 24.56 0.50 2.30
N ARG A 281 23.78 0.64 1.24
CA ARG A 281 24.27 1.17 -0.04
C ARG A 281 24.65 2.63 0.09
N GLU A 282 25.86 2.97 -0.38
CA GLU A 282 26.33 4.34 -0.52
C GLU A 282 26.17 4.83 -1.96
N VAL A 283 25.84 6.09 -2.14
CA VAL A 283 25.64 6.73 -3.45
C VAL A 283 26.37 8.06 -3.48
N THR A 284 27.18 8.29 -4.53
CA THR A 284 27.79 9.59 -4.78
C THR A 284 26.84 10.48 -5.57
N VAL A 285 26.58 11.69 -5.09
CA VAL A 285 25.63 12.63 -5.68
C VAL A 285 26.24 14.01 -5.86
N PRO A 286 25.77 14.83 -6.83
CA PRO A 286 26.17 16.23 -6.99
C PRO A 286 25.52 17.11 -5.91
N ALA A 287 26.01 17.00 -4.67
CA ALA A 287 25.35 17.54 -3.46
C ALA A 287 25.11 19.05 -3.53
N ASP A 288 26.08 19.85 -3.93
CA ASP A 288 25.94 21.31 -4.00
C ASP A 288 24.88 21.74 -5.01
N ARG A 289 24.80 21.05 -6.15
CA ARG A 289 23.79 21.30 -7.17
C ARG A 289 22.38 20.95 -6.63
N ILE A 290 22.22 19.78 -6.03
CA ILE A 290 20.95 19.35 -5.45
C ILE A 290 20.50 20.35 -4.38
N ASN A 291 21.38 20.72 -3.44
CA ASN A 291 21.07 21.69 -2.40
C ASN A 291 20.64 23.04 -2.98
N LEU A 292 21.41 23.57 -3.94
CA LEU A 292 21.09 24.84 -4.59
C LEU A 292 19.71 24.82 -5.27
N GLU A 293 19.41 23.75 -6.02
CA GLU A 293 18.13 23.59 -6.71
C GLU A 293 16.96 23.44 -5.73
N PHE A 294 17.14 22.74 -4.59
CA PHE A 294 16.11 22.61 -3.58
C PHE A 294 15.79 23.95 -2.90
N VAL A 295 16.82 24.71 -2.51
CA VAL A 295 16.65 26.00 -1.86
C VAL A 295 16.00 27.00 -2.82
N LEU A 296 16.57 27.21 -4.01
CA LEU A 296 16.06 28.19 -4.98
C LEU A 296 14.72 27.76 -5.60
N GLY A 297 14.45 26.47 -5.65
CA GLY A 297 13.22 25.92 -6.22
C GLY A 297 12.09 25.73 -5.19
N ASN A 298 12.31 25.97 -3.89
CA ASN A 298 11.35 25.62 -2.82
C ASN A 298 10.83 24.17 -2.94
N LYS A 299 11.72 23.24 -3.35
CA LYS A 299 11.39 21.84 -3.56
C LYS A 299 11.19 21.14 -2.20
N VAL A 300 10.41 20.05 -2.19
CA VAL A 300 10.13 19.25 -0.99
C VAL A 300 10.39 17.78 -1.28
N MET A 301 10.93 17.07 -0.29
CA MET A 301 10.98 15.62 -0.25
C MET A 301 10.32 15.17 1.05
N VAL A 302 9.42 14.19 0.97
CA VAL A 302 8.68 13.66 2.12
C VAL A 302 8.62 12.14 2.07
N GLY A 303 8.89 11.49 3.21
CA GLY A 303 8.69 10.06 3.39
C GLY A 303 7.29 9.79 3.93
N THR A 304 6.66 8.71 3.45
CA THR A 304 5.35 8.26 3.94
C THR A 304 5.35 6.75 4.16
N VAL A 305 4.70 6.32 5.23
CA VAL A 305 4.51 4.90 5.56
C VAL A 305 3.13 4.70 6.14
N ASN A 306 2.53 3.55 5.88
CA ASN A 306 1.21 3.18 6.40
C ASN A 306 0.10 4.19 6.02
N ALA A 307 -1.13 3.95 6.45
CA ALA A 307 -2.26 4.82 6.17
C ALA A 307 -3.29 4.78 7.30
N ASN A 308 -3.86 5.93 7.63
CA ASN A 308 -5.00 6.07 8.51
C ASN A 308 -6.32 5.79 7.78
N ARG A 309 -7.40 5.67 8.52
CA ARG A 309 -8.77 5.45 8.03
C ARG A 309 -9.16 6.41 6.90
N GLU A 310 -8.80 7.69 7.01
CA GLU A 310 -9.12 8.69 5.98
C GLU A 310 -8.60 8.33 4.58
N TYR A 311 -7.41 7.72 4.48
CA TYR A 311 -6.82 7.30 3.20
C TYR A 311 -7.51 6.03 2.66
N PHE A 312 -8.02 5.15 3.52
CA PHE A 312 -8.89 4.05 3.11
C PHE A 312 -10.21 4.56 2.55
N GLU A 313 -10.84 5.54 3.20
CA GLU A 313 -12.07 6.17 2.71
C GLU A 313 -11.86 6.95 1.41
N MET A 314 -10.69 7.59 1.23
CA MET A 314 -10.29 8.18 -0.05
C MET A 314 -10.12 7.10 -1.12
N GLY A 315 -9.42 6.02 -0.81
CA GLY A 315 -9.21 4.90 -1.72
C GLY A 315 -10.52 4.25 -2.18
N VAL A 316 -11.50 4.09 -1.28
CA VAL A 316 -12.85 3.60 -1.67
C VAL A 316 -13.51 4.52 -2.71
N LYS A 317 -13.41 5.84 -2.53
CA LYS A 317 -13.95 6.82 -3.50
C LYS A 317 -13.21 6.75 -4.83
N ASP A 318 -11.89 6.67 -4.79
CA ASP A 318 -11.07 6.61 -6.00
C ASP A 318 -11.24 5.27 -6.75
N MET A 319 -11.43 4.15 -6.04
CA MET A 319 -11.80 2.88 -6.68
C MET A 319 -13.14 2.98 -7.40
N ALA A 320 -14.14 3.62 -6.79
CA ALA A 320 -15.45 3.82 -7.44
C ALA A 320 -15.34 4.76 -8.64
N GLN A 321 -14.55 5.81 -8.56
CA GLN A 321 -14.27 6.71 -9.68
C GLN A 321 -13.49 5.97 -10.79
N ALA A 322 -12.50 5.16 -10.44
CA ALA A 322 -11.72 4.36 -11.38
C ALA A 322 -12.60 3.38 -12.16
N GLU A 323 -13.55 2.70 -11.50
CA GLU A 323 -14.50 1.82 -12.20
C GLU A 323 -15.44 2.60 -13.15
N SER A 324 -15.70 3.88 -12.88
CA SER A 324 -16.47 4.75 -13.78
C SER A 324 -15.64 5.24 -14.98
N GLU A 325 -14.40 5.67 -14.75
CA GLU A 325 -13.53 6.26 -15.80
C GLU A 325 -12.75 5.21 -16.60
N TYR A 326 -12.37 4.10 -15.96
CA TYR A 326 -11.56 3.00 -16.52
C TYR A 326 -12.19 1.65 -16.16
N PRO A 327 -13.38 1.31 -16.66
CA PRO A 327 -14.13 0.11 -16.26
C PRO A 327 -13.30 -1.17 -16.36
N GLY A 328 -13.24 -1.94 -15.26
CA GLY A 328 -12.53 -3.19 -15.18
C GLY A 328 -11.00 -3.09 -15.20
N TRP A 329 -10.42 -1.89 -15.12
CA TRP A 329 -8.97 -1.74 -15.09
C TRP A 329 -8.37 -2.32 -13.80
N LEU A 330 -8.97 -2.04 -12.64
CA LEU A 330 -8.50 -2.55 -11.34
C LEU A 330 -8.49 -4.09 -11.31
N SER A 331 -9.47 -4.74 -11.91
CA SER A 331 -9.54 -6.21 -11.94
C SER A 331 -8.36 -6.86 -12.66
N LYS A 332 -7.74 -6.16 -13.63
CA LYS A 332 -6.57 -6.66 -14.36
C LYS A 332 -5.30 -6.68 -13.51
N LEU A 333 -5.29 -5.99 -12.37
CA LEU A 333 -4.18 -6.04 -11.41
C LEU A 333 -4.18 -7.33 -10.59
N LEU A 334 -5.32 -8.00 -10.47
CA LEU A 334 -5.52 -9.24 -9.69
C LEU A 334 -5.03 -10.46 -10.49
N THR A 335 -3.71 -10.56 -10.70
CA THR A 335 -3.11 -11.51 -11.66
C THR A 335 -2.89 -12.91 -11.10
N HIS A 336 -2.70 -13.07 -9.80
CA HIS A 336 -2.29 -14.33 -9.19
C HIS A 336 -3.16 -14.71 -7.98
N PRO A 337 -4.40 -15.18 -8.21
CA PRO A 337 -5.24 -15.74 -7.14
C PRO A 337 -4.75 -17.13 -6.73
N VAL A 338 -4.67 -17.37 -5.41
CA VAL A 338 -4.43 -18.69 -4.82
C VAL A 338 -5.60 -19.01 -3.91
N ARG A 339 -6.23 -20.20 -4.11
CA ARG A 339 -7.44 -20.59 -3.37
C ARG A 339 -7.09 -21.40 -2.14
N GLY A 340 -7.66 -20.97 -1.00
CA GLY A 340 -7.54 -21.66 0.28
C GLY A 340 -6.21 -21.43 0.99
N LEU A 341 -6.26 -21.24 2.31
CA LEU A 341 -5.09 -21.03 3.16
C LEU A 341 -4.12 -22.22 3.17
N GLU A 342 -4.63 -23.43 2.90
CA GLU A 342 -3.82 -24.66 2.77
C GLU A 342 -2.80 -24.58 1.63
N ASN A 343 -3.04 -23.74 0.63
CA ASN A 343 -2.15 -23.54 -0.51
C ASN A 343 -1.14 -22.37 -0.28
N TYR A 344 -0.85 -22.05 0.97
CA TYR A 344 0.08 -20.98 1.34
C TYR A 344 1.47 -21.10 0.67
N ARG A 345 1.94 -22.32 0.41
CA ARG A 345 3.24 -22.53 -0.29
C ARG A 345 3.19 -21.96 -1.69
N GLN A 346 2.13 -22.26 -2.44
CA GLN A 346 1.91 -21.69 -3.78
C GLN A 346 1.79 -20.16 -3.72
N LEU A 347 1.14 -19.61 -2.68
CA LEU A 347 1.02 -18.16 -2.48
C LEU A 347 2.40 -17.50 -2.40
N PHE A 348 3.32 -18.06 -1.59
CA PHE A 348 4.68 -17.56 -1.44
C PHE A 348 5.56 -17.88 -2.66
N GLU A 349 5.34 -18.98 -3.36
CA GLU A 349 6.01 -19.27 -4.64
C GLU A 349 5.65 -18.21 -5.69
N CYS A 350 4.37 -17.85 -5.84
CA CYS A 350 3.94 -16.78 -6.73
C CYS A 350 4.56 -15.43 -6.34
N LEU A 351 4.63 -15.12 -5.06
CA LEU A 351 5.22 -13.89 -4.54
C LEU A 351 6.73 -13.81 -4.82
N ASN A 352 7.43 -14.93 -4.75
CA ASN A 352 8.88 -15.02 -4.98
C ASN A 352 9.26 -15.18 -6.45
N GLY A 353 8.35 -15.66 -7.29
CA GLY A 353 8.65 -16.18 -8.62
C GLY A 353 8.91 -15.15 -9.73
N GLY A 354 8.74 -13.85 -9.48
CA GLY A 354 9.05 -12.79 -10.46
C GLY A 354 8.37 -12.87 -11.82
N GLY A 355 7.40 -13.77 -12.01
CA GLY A 355 6.76 -14.13 -13.27
C GLY A 355 5.71 -13.15 -13.81
N GLY A 356 5.89 -11.84 -13.60
CA GLY A 356 4.92 -10.83 -14.07
C GLY A 356 3.72 -10.66 -13.12
N ALA A 357 3.82 -11.11 -11.88
CA ALA A 357 2.79 -10.91 -10.87
C ALA A 357 2.65 -9.41 -10.56
N ILE A 358 1.43 -8.89 -10.72
CA ILE A 358 1.08 -7.56 -10.24
C ILE A 358 0.55 -7.70 -8.82
N LYS A 359 -0.54 -8.44 -8.62
CA LYS A 359 -1.05 -8.73 -7.28
C LYS A 359 -1.22 -10.23 -7.07
N VAL A 360 -0.59 -10.71 -6.01
CA VAL A 360 -0.76 -12.06 -5.47
C VAL A 360 -1.70 -11.98 -4.28
N PHE A 361 -2.70 -12.84 -4.20
CA PHE A 361 -3.66 -12.84 -3.10
C PHE A 361 -4.27 -14.22 -2.86
N CYS A 362 -4.67 -14.46 -1.61
CA CYS A 362 -5.38 -15.67 -1.21
C CYS A 362 -6.90 -15.45 -1.31
N GLU A 363 -7.61 -16.32 -2.02
CA GLU A 363 -9.07 -16.44 -1.94
C GLU A 363 -9.42 -17.42 -0.80
N ILE A 364 -9.81 -16.86 0.36
CA ILE A 364 -10.02 -17.61 1.60
C ILE A 364 -11.44 -18.16 1.66
N ALA A 365 -12.42 -17.36 1.28
CA ALA A 365 -13.83 -17.77 1.22
C ALA A 365 -14.54 -17.14 0.03
N ALA A 366 -15.66 -17.74 -0.39
CA ALA A 366 -16.50 -17.17 -1.44
C ALA A 366 -17.20 -15.90 -0.96
N SER A 367 -17.30 -14.88 -1.82
CA SER A 367 -17.97 -13.60 -1.60
C SER A 367 -19.46 -13.68 -1.92
#